data_eda350f08dd9c2cec293d7c224fab448
#
_entry.id   eda350f08dd9c2cec293d7c224fab448
#
_cell.length_a   1.000
_cell.length_b   1.000
_cell.length_c   1.000
_cell.angle_alpha   90.00
_cell.angle_beta   90.00
_cell.angle_gamma   90.00
#
_symmetry.space_group_name_H-M   'P 1'
#
loop_
_entity.id
_entity.type
_entity.pdbx_description
1 polymer ?
#
loop_
_entity_poly.entity_id
_entity_poly.type
_entity_poly.pdbx_seq_one_letter_code
_entity_poly.pdbx_strand_id
1 'polypeptide(L)'
;MASTLTIKTTPYGSGRYLQLDCVQTKDIATNTSTIKWTLTSAGGTSNYFSTGPTTVKINGTQVYYIARKDYTTEVFPAAKGSVSGTISIKHDDAGDKTISVSLSTAIYVGTVSTYSKNWELDSIPRKATLTYVPDFTDLDNPTIKYSNLAGTAVTSLKACIALDGSTIVVPYKDVDRTKDSYQFNFTDAERDALRNTVTGPSRTVYVYLRSEIGGVVYYHNASCILTIKESVATKPTITMDVALNNSHLPSKFEGLYIQNKSRVDVTLSASGKYNANINSSYVVIEGTTYKTFPFTSNVIASSSLDVVGYAKDTRGFSNTKTEPLYMIAYSKPLVIPLGNENAIQCYRSDGNGKRIGNSTSLWVKAKRSYYTVDGNNTCALEYRSKLSTEVWNDTMHPWKVLISKTDTATNEYSALIPSAVFDLKKSYTVQIRAIDDFGEYDIKTFDIPTADVALHLGRGGKNVSVGSYCDYSEDYTFHSEWKAIFDDGIHGELRDTIVEDVLDFASKCGKGITPISTNEGTMNIPGKGDFRNASGFVHGSSARVGARTVFLITLDTIAVNFYSGETWSGWHYLYTQQ
;
A
#
# COMPACT_ATOMS: atom_id res chain seq x y z
N MET A 1 70.34 -12.09 6.52
CA MET A 1 71.15 -13.34 6.32
C MET A 1 70.37 -14.47 6.98
N ALA A 2 70.37 -15.68 6.41
CA ALA A 2 69.67 -16.81 7.04
C ALA A 2 70.42 -17.17 8.38
N SER A 3 69.63 -17.39 9.45
CA SER A 3 70.18 -17.82 10.73
C SER A 3 70.80 -19.20 10.58
N THR A 4 71.97 -19.38 11.15
CA THR A 4 72.74 -20.63 11.05
C THR A 4 73.24 -21.07 12.42
N LEU A 5 73.32 -22.37 12.60
CA LEU A 5 73.94 -22.98 13.79
C LEU A 5 74.94 -24.03 13.38
N THR A 6 76.12 -24.03 14.02
CA THR A 6 77.10 -25.08 13.85
C THR A 6 77.43 -25.74 15.20
N ILE A 7 77.37 -27.06 15.21
CA ILE A 7 77.83 -27.91 16.31
C ILE A 7 79.05 -28.76 15.82
N LYS A 8 80.13 -28.75 16.55
CA LYS A 8 81.32 -29.59 16.27
C LYS A 8 81.61 -30.52 17.44
N THR A 9 81.92 -31.74 17.12
CA THR A 9 82.48 -32.66 18.14
C THR A 9 83.91 -32.28 18.51
N THR A 10 84.37 -32.71 19.65
CA THR A 10 85.77 -32.63 19.98
C THR A 10 86.63 -33.38 18.93
N PRO A 11 87.67 -32.78 18.37
CA PRO A 11 88.56 -33.47 17.45
C PRO A 11 89.22 -34.68 18.10
N TYR A 12 89.40 -35.75 17.34
CA TYR A 12 90.01 -36.98 17.77
C TYR A 12 91.22 -37.38 16.86
N GLY A 13 92.26 -37.91 17.42
CA GLY A 13 93.43 -38.45 16.71
C GLY A 13 94.04 -37.41 15.76
N SER A 14 94.00 -37.66 14.47
CA SER A 14 94.48 -36.76 13.41
C SER A 14 93.72 -35.44 13.22
N GLY A 15 92.90 -35.02 14.18
CA GLY A 15 92.07 -33.79 14.10
C GLY A 15 90.74 -33.97 13.43
N ARG A 16 90.23 -35.21 13.25
CA ARG A 16 88.88 -35.50 12.70
C ARG A 16 87.78 -35.13 13.67
N TYR A 17 86.73 -34.55 13.16
CA TYR A 17 85.51 -34.23 13.92
C TYR A 17 84.27 -34.34 13.02
N LEU A 18 83.09 -34.48 13.63
CA LEU A 18 81.82 -34.29 12.96
C LEU A 18 81.35 -32.84 13.13
N GLN A 19 80.89 -32.27 12.04
CA GLN A 19 80.25 -30.94 12.02
C GLN A 19 78.85 -31.06 11.56
N LEU A 20 77.95 -30.58 12.40
CA LEU A 20 76.54 -30.42 12.07
C LEU A 20 76.25 -28.93 11.79
N ASP A 21 75.95 -28.58 10.57
CA ASP A 21 75.55 -27.26 10.18
C ASP A 21 74.00 -27.22 9.94
N CYS A 22 73.38 -26.26 10.53
CA CYS A 22 71.91 -26.03 10.35
C CYS A 22 71.74 -24.64 9.80
N VAL A 23 70.79 -24.52 8.83
CA VAL A 23 70.42 -23.28 8.17
C VAL A 23 68.91 -23.13 8.22
N GLN A 24 68.43 -22.00 8.70
CA GLN A 24 67.02 -21.66 8.76
C GLN A 24 66.54 -21.04 7.44
N THR A 25 65.35 -21.45 6.96
CA THR A 25 64.60 -20.76 5.96
C THR A 25 63.17 -20.51 6.52
N LYS A 26 62.73 -19.27 6.49
CA LYS A 26 61.40 -18.87 7.04
C LYS A 26 60.29 -18.99 6.02
N ASP A 27 59.14 -19.55 6.42
CA ASP A 27 57.87 -19.44 5.75
C ASP A 27 56.92 -18.57 6.58
N ILE A 28 56.70 -17.34 6.12
CA ILE A 28 55.90 -16.36 6.84
C ILE A 28 54.42 -16.77 6.80
N ALA A 29 53.94 -17.39 5.71
CA ALA A 29 52.53 -17.74 5.51
C ALA A 29 52.10 -18.82 6.53
N THR A 30 52.92 -19.83 6.73
CA THR A 30 52.59 -20.96 7.61
C THR A 30 53.08 -20.80 9.05
N ASN A 31 53.83 -19.73 9.33
CA ASN A 31 54.52 -19.52 10.61
C ASN A 31 55.46 -20.69 10.96
N THR A 32 56.20 -21.15 9.97
CA THR A 32 57.13 -22.27 10.13
C THR A 32 58.52 -21.91 9.63
N SER A 33 59.53 -22.54 10.22
CA SER A 33 60.87 -22.52 9.69
C SER A 33 61.28 -23.91 9.20
N THR A 34 61.78 -23.97 8.00
CA THR A 34 62.46 -25.17 7.49
C THR A 34 63.95 -25.13 7.91
N ILE A 35 64.37 -26.07 8.73
CA ILE A 35 65.77 -26.24 9.11
C ILE A 35 66.39 -27.27 8.17
N LYS A 36 67.27 -26.81 7.28
CA LYS A 36 68.13 -27.69 6.50
C LYS A 36 69.36 -27.99 7.36
N TRP A 37 69.61 -29.24 7.65
CA TRP A 37 70.73 -29.69 8.39
C TRP A 37 71.71 -30.49 7.50
N THR A 38 73.01 -30.37 7.75
CA THR A 38 74.06 -31.12 7.04
C THR A 38 75.05 -31.59 8.07
N LEU A 39 75.19 -32.86 8.15
CA LEU A 39 76.22 -33.49 8.99
C LEU A 39 77.41 -33.90 8.11
N THR A 40 78.57 -33.37 8.40
CA THR A 40 79.78 -33.55 7.60
C THR A 40 80.89 -34.14 8.45
N SER A 41 81.69 -35.06 7.92
CA SER A 41 82.96 -35.47 8.48
C SER A 41 84.05 -34.50 7.99
N ALA A 42 84.75 -33.83 8.92
CA ALA A 42 85.66 -32.75 8.60
C ALA A 42 87.00 -32.89 9.42
N GLY A 43 88.02 -32.10 9.03
CA GLY A 43 89.33 -32.08 9.67
C GLY A 43 90.18 -33.33 9.39
N GLY A 44 91.37 -33.33 9.84
CA GLY A 44 92.33 -34.46 9.80
C GLY A 44 92.78 -34.89 8.41
N THR A 45 93.82 -35.72 8.33
CA THR A 45 94.45 -36.23 7.12
C THR A 45 94.10 -37.68 6.80
N SER A 46 93.53 -38.43 7.77
CA SER A 46 93.20 -39.85 7.60
C SER A 46 91.92 -40.03 6.78
N ASN A 47 91.89 -41.04 5.91
CA ASN A 47 90.73 -41.48 5.18
C ASN A 47 89.79 -42.41 5.99
N TYR A 48 90.24 -42.85 7.16
CA TYR A 48 89.48 -43.73 8.05
C TYR A 48 88.88 -42.90 9.19
N PHE A 49 87.57 -43.01 9.27
CA PHE A 49 86.82 -42.39 10.37
C PHE A 49 85.69 -43.33 10.78
N SER A 50 85.83 -43.86 12.00
CA SER A 50 84.80 -44.77 12.53
C SER A 50 84.01 -44.00 13.60
N THR A 51 82.70 -44.10 13.54
CA THR A 51 81.85 -43.61 14.62
C THR A 51 81.03 -44.77 15.19
N GLY A 52 80.77 -44.71 16.47
CA GLY A 52 79.72 -45.45 17.14
C GLY A 52 78.36 -44.95 16.67
N PRO A 53 77.24 -45.35 17.32
CA PRO A 53 75.95 -44.85 17.00
C PRO A 53 75.93 -43.32 16.94
N THR A 54 75.49 -42.77 15.82
CA THR A 54 75.44 -41.31 15.63
C THR A 54 73.94 -40.91 15.44
N THR A 55 73.50 -39.94 16.25
CA THR A 55 72.15 -39.45 16.27
C THR A 55 72.14 -37.93 16.15
N VAL A 56 71.33 -37.37 15.26
CA VAL A 56 71.06 -35.97 15.23
C VAL A 56 69.60 -35.77 15.66
N LYS A 57 69.41 -34.91 16.65
CA LYS A 57 68.07 -34.49 17.07
C LYS A 57 67.95 -32.99 16.91
N ILE A 58 66.81 -32.57 16.37
CA ILE A 58 66.40 -31.16 16.21
C ILE A 58 65.05 -30.98 16.84
N ASN A 59 64.96 -30.09 17.80
CA ASN A 59 63.71 -29.83 18.57
C ASN A 59 63.13 -31.13 19.17
N GLY A 60 63.97 -32.00 19.70
CA GLY A 60 63.61 -33.31 20.28
C GLY A 60 63.34 -34.43 19.26
N THR A 61 63.13 -34.10 17.97
CA THR A 61 62.90 -35.09 16.92
C THR A 61 64.20 -35.64 16.38
N GLN A 62 64.32 -36.96 16.32
CA GLN A 62 65.43 -37.61 15.68
C GLN A 62 65.34 -37.49 14.17
N VAL A 63 66.24 -36.71 13.55
CA VAL A 63 66.24 -36.44 12.08
C VAL A 63 67.27 -37.33 11.36
N TYR A 64 68.16 -37.89 12.09
CA TYR A 64 69.16 -38.82 11.57
C TYR A 64 69.62 -39.81 12.64
N TYR A 65 69.83 -41.05 12.23
CA TYR A 65 70.39 -42.10 13.02
C TYR A 65 71.19 -43.08 12.16
N ILE A 66 72.39 -43.42 12.60
CA ILE A 66 73.15 -44.56 12.05
C ILE A 66 73.68 -45.37 13.21
N ALA A 67 73.52 -46.70 13.13
CA ALA A 67 74.17 -47.61 14.11
C ALA A 67 75.69 -47.70 13.90
N ARG A 68 76.35 -48.16 14.90
CA ARG A 68 77.78 -48.39 14.82
C ARG A 68 78.14 -49.26 13.60
N LYS A 69 79.07 -48.82 12.76
CA LYS A 69 79.70 -49.64 11.72
C LYS A 69 81.18 -49.86 12.04
N ASP A 70 81.55 -51.09 12.08
CA ASP A 70 82.95 -51.47 12.33
C ASP A 70 83.74 -51.36 11.03
N TYR A 71 84.78 -50.56 11.05
CA TYR A 71 85.94 -50.49 10.15
C TYR A 71 85.77 -50.72 8.66
N THR A 72 84.72 -50.34 8.06
CA THR A 72 84.58 -50.41 6.62
C THR A 72 84.63 -49.01 5.99
N THR A 73 84.99 -48.94 4.70
CA THR A 73 85.08 -47.69 3.92
C THR A 73 83.77 -46.96 3.77
N GLU A 74 82.69 -47.51 4.28
CA GLU A 74 81.35 -46.95 4.27
C GLU A 74 80.88 -46.41 5.61
N VAL A 75 81.73 -45.93 6.42
CA VAL A 75 81.39 -45.27 7.67
C VAL A 75 80.82 -43.91 7.37
N PHE A 76 79.71 -43.64 7.99
CA PHE A 76 79.06 -42.33 7.84
C PHE A 76 79.78 -41.30 8.73
N PRO A 77 79.83 -40.11 8.20
CA PRO A 77 79.86 -39.80 6.81
C PRO A 77 81.18 -40.35 6.23
N ALA A 78 81.13 -40.89 4.97
CA ALA A 78 82.36 -41.32 4.32
C ALA A 78 83.46 -40.27 4.49
N ALA A 79 84.77 -40.68 4.47
CA ALA A 79 85.86 -39.71 4.64
C ALA A 79 85.64 -38.50 3.74
N LYS A 80 85.36 -37.30 4.33
CA LYS A 80 84.97 -36.08 3.67
C LYS A 80 83.52 -36.11 3.02
N GLY A 81 82.63 -37.05 3.38
CA GLY A 81 81.27 -37.11 2.98
C GLY A 81 80.35 -36.30 3.87
N SER A 82 79.15 -36.10 3.40
CA SER A 82 78.07 -35.43 4.14
C SER A 82 76.71 -36.09 3.94
N VAL A 83 75.83 -35.97 4.91
CA VAL A 83 74.42 -36.30 4.81
C VAL A 83 73.59 -35.10 5.22
N SER A 84 72.51 -34.88 4.62
CA SER A 84 71.64 -33.75 4.89
C SER A 84 70.15 -34.13 4.82
N GLY A 85 69.35 -33.30 5.44
CA GLY A 85 67.90 -33.39 5.40
C GLY A 85 67.28 -32.08 5.84
N THR A 86 65.92 -32.10 5.93
CA THR A 86 65.14 -30.94 6.35
C THR A 86 64.12 -31.35 7.41
N ILE A 87 63.79 -30.42 8.29
CA ILE A 87 62.72 -30.55 9.25
C ILE A 87 61.98 -29.23 9.33
N SER A 88 60.64 -29.26 9.37
CA SER A 88 59.77 -28.07 9.53
C SER A 88 59.52 -27.89 11.03
N ILE A 89 59.74 -26.67 11.53
CA ILE A 89 59.51 -26.27 12.92
C ILE A 89 58.47 -25.16 12.94
N LYS A 90 57.36 -25.39 13.63
CA LYS A 90 56.33 -24.37 13.85
C LYS A 90 56.81 -23.40 14.94
N HIS A 91 56.69 -22.11 14.68
CA HIS A 91 56.90 -21.05 15.66
C HIS A 91 55.63 -20.85 16.51
N ASP A 92 55.78 -20.14 17.64
CA ASP A 92 54.65 -19.71 18.46
C ASP A 92 53.82 -18.59 17.75
N ASP A 93 52.77 -18.13 18.41
CA ASP A 93 51.90 -17.11 17.82
C ASP A 93 52.58 -15.73 17.67
N ALA A 94 53.62 -15.46 18.42
CA ALA A 94 54.45 -14.26 18.25
C ALA A 94 55.45 -14.39 17.08
N GLY A 95 55.62 -15.58 16.56
CA GLY A 95 56.57 -15.89 15.49
C GLY A 95 57.97 -16.25 16.01
N ASP A 96 58.10 -16.45 17.29
CA ASP A 96 59.41 -16.80 17.93
C ASP A 96 59.52 -18.29 18.14
N LYS A 97 60.73 -18.79 18.14
CA LYS A 97 61.01 -20.19 18.45
C LYS A 97 62.47 -20.41 18.83
N THR A 98 62.68 -21.00 19.99
CA THR A 98 63.93 -21.57 20.38
C THR A 98 63.88 -23.09 20.27
N ILE A 99 64.85 -23.71 19.67
CA ILE A 99 64.91 -25.14 19.50
C ILE A 99 66.21 -25.67 20.09
N SER A 100 66.19 -26.93 20.54
CA SER A 100 67.42 -27.65 20.90
C SER A 100 67.94 -28.40 19.67
N VAL A 101 69.22 -28.34 19.44
CA VAL A 101 69.92 -29.13 18.42
C VAL A 101 70.99 -29.94 19.10
N SER A 102 71.06 -31.23 18.84
CA SER A 102 72.02 -32.10 19.42
C SER A 102 72.60 -33.10 18.42
N LEU A 103 73.87 -33.34 18.57
CA LEU A 103 74.66 -34.35 17.89
C LEU A 103 75.25 -35.31 18.95
N SER A 104 74.80 -36.54 18.98
CA SER A 104 75.32 -37.58 19.86
C SER A 104 76.11 -38.58 19.03
N THR A 105 77.28 -38.83 19.39
CA THR A 105 78.16 -39.78 18.70
C THR A 105 79.25 -40.31 19.60
N ALA A 106 79.70 -41.49 19.30
CA ALA A 106 80.97 -42.02 19.82
C ALA A 106 82.00 -42.03 18.68
N ILE A 107 83.01 -41.22 18.78
CA ILE A 107 84.13 -41.21 17.81
C ILE A 107 85.13 -42.31 18.19
N TYR A 108 85.45 -43.19 17.20
CA TYR A 108 86.30 -44.39 17.42
C TYR A 108 85.63 -45.41 18.36
N VAL A 109 86.23 -45.95 19.29
CA VAL A 109 85.68 -46.91 20.28
C VAL A 109 85.37 -46.27 21.62
N GLY A 110 85.14 -44.95 21.63
CA GLY A 110 84.84 -44.19 22.83
C GLY A 110 83.38 -44.30 23.30
N THR A 111 83.08 -43.69 24.43
CA THR A 111 81.73 -43.52 24.93
C THR A 111 80.97 -42.50 24.10
N VAL A 112 79.67 -42.70 23.98
CA VAL A 112 78.78 -41.74 23.27
C VAL A 112 78.84 -40.41 24.05
N SER A 113 79.21 -39.35 23.35
CA SER A 113 79.19 -37.98 23.86
C SER A 113 78.08 -37.21 23.10
N THR A 114 77.38 -36.34 23.84
CA THR A 114 76.34 -35.49 23.26
C THR A 114 76.82 -34.05 23.29
N TYR A 115 76.75 -33.42 22.12
CA TYR A 115 77.05 -32.01 21.90
C TYR A 115 75.72 -31.35 21.59
N SER A 116 75.29 -30.39 22.39
CA SER A 116 73.99 -29.72 22.21
C SER A 116 74.09 -28.22 22.32
N LYS A 117 73.23 -27.52 21.61
CA LYS A 117 73.04 -26.09 21.71
C LYS A 117 71.56 -25.77 21.61
N ASN A 118 71.15 -24.76 22.37
CA ASN A 118 69.88 -24.08 22.10
C ASN A 118 70.14 -23.08 20.98
N TRP A 119 69.19 -23.04 20.00
CA TRP A 119 69.23 -22.14 18.88
C TRP A 119 67.95 -21.32 18.85
N GLU A 120 68.12 -20.04 19.04
CA GLU A 120 67.07 -19.08 18.86
C GLU A 120 66.94 -18.81 17.35
N LEU A 121 65.80 -19.24 16.74
CA LEU A 121 65.54 -19.05 15.34
C LEU A 121 65.18 -17.58 15.08
N ASP A 122 65.51 -17.08 13.89
CA ASP A 122 65.04 -15.77 13.50
C ASP A 122 63.50 -15.73 13.56
N SER A 123 62.94 -14.73 14.20
CA SER A 123 61.55 -14.53 14.32
C SER A 123 60.85 -14.41 12.94
N ILE A 124 59.68 -14.99 12.83
CA ILE A 124 58.85 -14.89 11.64
C ILE A 124 57.87 -13.74 11.81
N PRO A 125 57.97 -12.68 11.01
CA PRO A 125 57.02 -11.58 11.07
C PRO A 125 55.57 -12.06 10.85
N ARG A 126 54.64 -11.63 11.69
CA ARG A 126 53.24 -12.03 11.64
C ARG A 126 52.42 -10.90 11.07
N LYS A 127 51.67 -11.18 9.96
CA LYS A 127 50.72 -10.21 9.39
C LYS A 127 49.66 -9.84 10.41
N ALA A 128 49.24 -8.58 10.43
CA ALA A 128 48.12 -8.18 11.24
C ALA A 128 46.83 -8.83 10.72
N THR A 129 45.94 -9.25 11.62
CA THR A 129 44.70 -9.95 11.31
C THR A 129 43.51 -9.26 11.97
N LEU A 130 42.40 -9.12 11.24
CA LEU A 130 41.14 -8.69 11.80
C LEU A 130 40.60 -9.77 12.73
N THR A 131 40.22 -9.40 13.94
CA THR A 131 39.59 -10.27 14.93
C THR A 131 38.09 -10.01 15.08
N TYR A 132 37.65 -8.80 14.72
CA TYR A 132 36.24 -8.42 14.73
C TYR A 132 35.98 -7.29 13.74
N VAL A 133 34.91 -7.44 12.95
CA VAL A 133 34.35 -6.41 12.06
C VAL A 133 32.85 -6.40 12.28
N PRO A 134 32.26 -5.30 12.77
CA PRO A 134 30.85 -5.22 12.97
C PRO A 134 30.11 -4.98 11.66
N ASP A 135 28.85 -5.41 11.58
CA ASP A 135 27.88 -4.84 10.62
C ASP A 135 27.64 -3.37 10.98
N PHE A 136 27.38 -2.54 9.98
CA PHE A 136 27.22 -1.10 10.21
C PHE A 136 26.28 -0.45 9.19
N THR A 137 25.88 0.78 9.52
CA THR A 137 25.06 1.61 8.62
C THR A 137 25.88 2.78 8.09
N ASP A 138 25.38 3.44 7.05
CA ASP A 138 26.01 4.63 6.47
C ASP A 138 26.18 5.80 7.45
N LEU A 139 25.44 5.81 8.56
CA LEU A 139 25.54 6.83 9.62
C LEU A 139 26.50 6.46 10.74
N ASP A 140 26.88 5.19 10.86
CA ASP A 140 27.77 4.72 11.91
C ASP A 140 29.23 5.07 11.62
N ASN A 141 30.04 5.00 12.66
CA ASN A 141 31.51 4.99 12.63
C ASN A 141 31.99 3.66 13.22
N PRO A 142 32.02 2.57 12.41
CA PRO A 142 32.30 1.24 12.93
C PRO A 142 33.70 1.13 13.50
N THR A 143 33.79 0.42 14.63
CA THR A 143 35.09 0.09 15.25
C THR A 143 35.45 -1.36 14.95
N ILE A 144 36.52 -1.56 14.22
CA ILE A 144 37.13 -2.88 13.98
C ILE A 144 38.10 -3.24 15.08
N LYS A 145 38.29 -4.55 15.33
CA LYS A 145 39.38 -5.05 16.19
C LYS A 145 40.33 -5.89 15.37
N TYR A 146 41.60 -5.83 15.73
CA TYR A 146 42.65 -6.56 15.05
C TYR A 146 43.74 -7.01 16.02
N SER A 147 44.52 -7.97 15.59
CA SER A 147 45.72 -8.44 16.28
C SER A 147 46.95 -8.12 15.43
N ASN A 148 47.93 -7.47 16.02
CA ASN A 148 49.24 -7.22 15.42
C ASN A 148 50.33 -7.96 16.22
N LEU A 149 50.47 -9.27 15.98
CA LEU A 149 51.45 -10.10 16.68
C LEU A 149 52.89 -9.77 16.29
N ALA A 150 53.12 -9.12 15.17
CA ALA A 150 54.46 -8.70 14.74
C ALA A 150 54.89 -7.36 15.38
N GLY A 151 53.96 -6.67 16.07
CA GLY A 151 54.26 -5.47 16.83
C GLY A 151 54.94 -4.37 15.99
N THR A 152 56.14 -3.95 16.44
CA THR A 152 56.93 -2.92 15.78
C THR A 152 57.53 -3.34 14.44
N ALA A 153 57.58 -4.65 14.13
CA ALA A 153 58.02 -5.13 12.82
C ALA A 153 57.06 -4.74 11.68
N VAL A 154 55.80 -4.46 11.99
CA VAL A 154 54.85 -3.82 11.05
C VAL A 154 55.28 -2.36 10.88
N THR A 155 55.75 -2.01 9.70
CA THR A 155 56.19 -0.64 9.37
C THR A 155 55.01 0.28 8.99
N SER A 156 53.96 -0.29 8.36
CA SER A 156 52.74 0.41 7.98
C SER A 156 51.54 -0.49 8.20
N LEU A 157 50.50 0.04 8.85
CA LEU A 157 49.22 -0.63 9.04
C LEU A 157 48.10 0.31 8.54
N LYS A 158 47.25 -0.18 7.61
CA LYS A 158 46.18 0.60 7.01
C LYS A 158 44.94 -0.24 6.88
N ALA A 159 43.76 0.40 7.00
CA ALA A 159 42.46 -0.25 6.76
C ALA A 159 41.65 0.49 5.70
N CYS A 160 40.91 -0.25 4.89
CA CYS A 160 39.95 0.29 3.92
C CYS A 160 38.69 -0.53 3.91
N ILE A 161 37.63 0.01 3.25
CA ILE A 161 36.43 -0.73 2.96
C ILE A 161 36.29 -0.90 1.45
N ALA A 162 36.01 -2.09 0.98
CA ALA A 162 35.93 -2.44 -0.41
C ALA A 162 34.72 -3.37 -0.71
N LEU A 163 34.31 -3.43 -1.94
CA LEU A 163 33.28 -4.39 -2.41
C LEU A 163 33.89 -5.77 -2.67
N ASP A 164 35.16 -5.78 -3.07
CA ASP A 164 35.98 -6.93 -3.41
C ASP A 164 37.45 -6.57 -3.27
N GLY A 165 38.37 -7.43 -3.71
CA GLY A 165 39.79 -7.20 -3.62
C GLY A 165 40.33 -6.02 -4.43
N SER A 166 39.55 -5.44 -5.33
CA SER A 166 39.96 -4.38 -6.28
C SER A 166 39.18 -3.09 -6.14
N THR A 167 37.88 -3.17 -5.79
CA THR A 167 36.96 -2.02 -5.79
C THR A 167 36.90 -1.39 -4.39
N ILE A 168 37.75 -0.40 -4.15
CA ILE A 168 37.83 0.32 -2.87
C ILE A 168 36.70 1.38 -2.83
N VAL A 169 35.90 1.36 -1.76
CA VAL A 169 34.82 2.31 -1.46
C VAL A 169 35.28 3.41 -0.52
N VAL A 170 35.93 3.01 0.58
CA VAL A 170 36.59 3.93 1.52
C VAL A 170 38.07 3.71 1.41
N PRO A 171 38.86 4.74 1.08
CA PRO A 171 40.28 4.61 0.85
C PRO A 171 41.03 4.15 2.10
N TYR A 172 42.27 3.65 1.90
CA TYR A 172 43.13 3.22 3.00
C TYR A 172 43.43 4.37 3.96
N LYS A 173 43.09 4.16 5.23
CA LYS A 173 43.36 5.05 6.35
C LYS A 173 44.44 4.43 7.24
N ASP A 174 45.32 5.26 7.78
CA ASP A 174 46.35 4.81 8.68
C ASP A 174 45.76 4.29 10.01
N VAL A 175 46.21 3.15 10.45
CA VAL A 175 45.79 2.46 11.67
C VAL A 175 46.95 2.41 12.64
N ASP A 176 46.71 2.71 13.92
CA ASP A 176 47.72 2.68 14.95
C ASP A 176 48.12 1.23 15.26
N ARG A 177 49.32 0.84 14.85
CA ARG A 177 49.87 -0.51 15.01
C ARG A 177 50.09 -0.92 16.46
N THR A 178 50.00 0.01 17.43
CA THR A 178 50.21 -0.22 18.85
C THR A 178 48.89 -0.51 19.60
N LYS A 179 47.76 -0.33 18.93
CA LYS A 179 46.41 -0.60 19.46
C LYS A 179 45.87 -1.91 18.92
N ASP A 180 44.73 -2.32 19.45
CA ASP A 180 43.98 -3.52 19.05
C ASP A 180 42.66 -3.19 18.34
N SER A 181 42.35 -1.90 18.17
CA SER A 181 41.12 -1.43 17.58
C SER A 181 41.32 -0.13 16.80
N TYR A 182 40.48 0.06 15.78
CA TYR A 182 40.44 1.25 14.96
C TYR A 182 39.00 1.63 14.64
N GLN A 183 38.63 2.89 14.87
CA GLN A 183 37.32 3.44 14.48
C GLN A 183 37.43 4.15 13.15
N PHE A 184 36.60 3.74 12.17
CA PHE A 184 36.44 4.50 10.95
C PHE A 184 35.65 5.78 11.23
N ASN A 185 36.22 6.92 10.90
CA ASN A 185 35.52 8.21 10.86
C ASN A 185 35.32 8.58 9.40
N PHE A 186 34.09 8.47 8.93
CA PHE A 186 33.76 8.74 7.53
C PHE A 186 33.51 10.23 7.28
N THR A 187 34.07 10.73 6.21
CA THR A 187 33.68 12.02 5.62
C THR A 187 32.32 11.88 4.89
N ASP A 188 31.68 13.02 4.58
CA ASP A 188 30.41 13.01 3.83
C ASP A 188 30.57 12.36 2.44
N ALA A 189 31.69 12.60 1.78
CA ALA A 189 32.00 11.98 0.48
C ALA A 189 32.15 10.44 0.59
N GLU A 190 32.76 9.94 1.69
CA GLU A 190 32.88 8.50 1.94
C GLU A 190 31.52 7.89 2.28
N ARG A 191 30.66 8.59 3.03
CA ARG A 191 29.27 8.17 3.29
C ARG A 191 28.48 8.09 2.00
N ASP A 192 28.60 9.06 1.10
CA ASP A 192 27.95 9.02 -0.20
C ASP A 192 28.49 7.90 -1.09
N ALA A 193 29.81 7.62 -1.03
CA ALA A 193 30.39 6.45 -1.70
C ALA A 193 29.79 5.14 -1.17
N LEU A 194 29.68 4.99 0.14
CA LEU A 194 29.03 3.83 0.76
C LEU A 194 27.56 3.70 0.34
N ARG A 195 26.79 4.80 0.35
CA ARG A 195 25.37 4.84 -0.10
C ARG A 195 25.22 4.38 -1.54
N ASN A 196 26.11 4.83 -2.42
CA ASN A 196 26.10 4.48 -3.85
C ASN A 196 26.36 2.99 -4.11
N THR A 197 26.92 2.27 -3.15
CA THR A 197 27.18 0.83 -3.31
C THR A 197 25.99 -0.04 -2.98
N VAL A 198 25.03 0.45 -2.16
CA VAL A 198 23.89 -0.34 -1.66
C VAL A 198 22.64 0.01 -2.45
N THR A 199 22.35 -0.79 -3.46
CA THR A 199 21.16 -0.62 -4.32
C THR A 199 19.95 -1.45 -3.88
N GLY A 200 20.14 -2.40 -2.95
CA GLY A 200 19.12 -3.23 -2.32
C GLY A 200 19.02 -2.98 -0.81
N PRO A 201 18.35 -3.84 -0.03
CA PRO A 201 18.19 -3.68 1.42
C PRO A 201 19.51 -3.62 2.19
N SER A 202 20.53 -4.32 1.71
CA SER A 202 21.87 -4.36 2.29
C SER A 202 22.89 -4.82 1.25
N ARG A 203 24.16 -4.70 1.58
CA ARG A 203 25.26 -5.25 0.77
C ARG A 203 26.38 -5.77 1.66
N THR A 204 26.94 -6.92 1.27
CA THR A 204 28.21 -7.39 1.87
C THR A 204 29.35 -6.53 1.35
N VAL A 205 30.13 -6.01 2.28
CA VAL A 205 31.38 -5.29 2.02
C VAL A 205 32.50 -5.96 2.82
N TYR A 206 33.76 -5.65 2.46
CA TYR A 206 34.92 -6.22 3.09
C TYR A 206 35.77 -5.12 3.70
N VAL A 207 36.18 -5.31 4.94
CA VAL A 207 37.27 -4.53 5.54
C VAL A 207 38.59 -5.23 5.22
N TYR A 208 39.49 -4.52 4.58
CA TYR A 208 40.85 -4.98 4.34
C TYR A 208 41.80 -4.31 5.33
N LEU A 209 42.60 -5.11 5.99
CA LEU A 209 43.72 -4.69 6.81
C LEU A 209 45.02 -4.98 6.04
N ARG A 210 45.74 -3.94 5.66
CA ARG A 210 47.00 -4.00 4.93
C ARG A 210 48.16 -3.74 5.91
N SER A 211 49.02 -4.73 6.12
CA SER A 211 50.22 -4.59 6.91
C SER A 211 51.47 -4.71 6.03
N GLU A 212 52.48 -3.90 6.30
CA GLU A 212 53.78 -3.95 5.61
C GLU A 212 54.85 -4.36 6.59
N ILE A 213 55.63 -5.41 6.25
CA ILE A 213 56.64 -6.02 7.09
C ILE A 213 57.88 -6.29 6.23
N GLY A 214 58.98 -5.63 6.55
CA GLY A 214 60.24 -5.81 5.79
C GLY A 214 60.12 -5.48 4.31
N GLY A 215 59.25 -4.50 3.93
CA GLY A 215 59.02 -4.11 2.56
C GLY A 215 58.04 -5.01 1.79
N VAL A 216 57.48 -6.04 2.46
CA VAL A 216 56.48 -6.95 1.87
C VAL A 216 55.11 -6.57 2.42
N VAL A 217 54.10 -6.50 1.50
CA VAL A 217 52.71 -6.16 1.84
C VAL A 217 51.90 -7.43 2.03
N TYR A 218 51.17 -7.49 3.13
CA TYR A 218 50.23 -8.56 3.47
C TYR A 218 48.85 -8.01 3.65
N TYR A 219 47.84 -8.80 3.29
CA TYR A 219 46.43 -8.45 3.43
C TYR A 219 45.71 -9.48 4.31
N HIS A 220 44.80 -8.98 5.13
CA HIS A 220 43.78 -9.76 5.80
C HIS A 220 42.42 -9.06 5.57
N ASN A 221 41.38 -9.81 5.32
CA ASN A 221 40.04 -9.24 5.16
C ASN A 221 39.02 -10.02 5.98
N ALA A 222 37.92 -9.32 6.28
CA ALA A 222 36.73 -9.90 6.86
C ALA A 222 35.51 -9.18 6.26
N SER A 223 34.46 -9.93 6.04
CA SER A 223 33.19 -9.40 5.52
C SER A 223 32.30 -8.86 6.63
N CYS A 224 31.50 -7.87 6.30
CA CYS A 224 30.41 -7.36 7.13
C CYS A 224 29.26 -6.87 6.25
N ILE A 225 28.12 -6.62 6.86
CA ILE A 225 26.93 -6.13 6.16
C ILE A 225 26.85 -4.62 6.33
N LEU A 226 26.76 -3.92 5.20
CA LEU A 226 26.43 -2.50 5.12
C LEU A 226 24.96 -2.35 4.81
N THR A 227 24.24 -1.57 5.63
CA THR A 227 22.88 -1.13 5.38
C THR A 227 22.81 0.38 5.31
N ILE A 228 21.86 0.91 4.55
CA ILE A 228 21.62 2.35 4.49
C ILE A 228 20.44 2.69 5.41
N LYS A 229 20.53 3.80 6.13
CA LYS A 229 19.44 4.30 6.96
C LYS A 229 18.47 5.14 6.11
N GLU A 230 17.18 4.93 6.33
CA GLU A 230 16.15 5.77 5.73
C GLU A 230 16.21 7.19 6.30
N SER A 231 16.31 8.18 5.43
CA SER A 231 16.35 9.60 5.75
C SER A 231 15.86 10.44 4.57
N VAL A 232 15.65 11.72 4.77
CA VAL A 232 15.29 12.65 3.68
C VAL A 232 16.30 12.60 2.53
N ALA A 233 17.61 12.42 2.84
CA ALA A 233 18.66 12.34 1.83
C ALA A 233 18.64 11.04 1.02
N THR A 234 18.12 9.95 1.58
CA THR A 234 18.18 8.61 1.00
C THR A 234 16.87 8.13 0.39
N LYS A 235 15.73 8.75 0.72
CA LYS A 235 14.42 8.49 0.11
C LYS A 235 14.39 8.79 -1.37
N PRO A 236 13.59 8.09 -2.19
CA PRO A 236 13.38 8.43 -3.58
C PRO A 236 12.77 9.82 -3.73
N THR A 237 13.08 10.50 -4.82
CA THR A 237 12.44 11.77 -5.20
C THR A 237 11.21 11.48 -6.04
N ILE A 238 10.16 12.31 -5.87
CA ILE A 238 8.92 12.26 -6.63
C ILE A 238 8.65 13.63 -7.22
N THR A 239 8.39 13.66 -8.51
CA THR A 239 7.80 14.79 -9.21
C THR A 239 6.44 14.36 -9.71
N MET A 240 5.39 15.10 -9.36
CA MET A 240 4.02 14.85 -9.78
C MET A 240 3.42 16.17 -10.28
N ASP A 241 2.74 16.10 -11.41
CA ASP A 241 1.95 17.18 -11.96
C ASP A 241 0.52 16.71 -12.14
N VAL A 242 -0.44 17.57 -11.75
CA VAL A 242 -1.87 17.28 -11.78
C VAL A 242 -2.56 18.42 -12.50
N ALA A 243 -3.05 18.15 -13.70
CA ALA A 243 -3.69 19.12 -14.56
C ALA A 243 -5.19 18.82 -14.72
N LEU A 244 -6.03 19.85 -14.73
CA LEU A 244 -7.46 19.71 -14.99
C LEU A 244 -7.71 19.17 -16.41
N ASN A 245 -8.62 18.20 -16.55
CA ASN A 245 -9.09 17.70 -17.83
C ASN A 245 -10.63 17.77 -17.91
N ASN A 246 -11.12 18.80 -18.56
CA ASN A 246 -12.54 19.04 -18.87
C ASN A 246 -12.82 18.96 -20.39
N SER A 247 -11.95 18.33 -21.19
CA SER A 247 -12.09 18.23 -22.64
C SER A 247 -13.40 17.60 -23.12
N HIS A 248 -14.05 16.84 -22.23
CA HIS A 248 -15.35 16.19 -22.48
C HIS A 248 -16.55 17.05 -22.07
N LEU A 249 -16.35 18.21 -21.46
CA LEU A 249 -17.39 19.14 -21.02
C LEU A 249 -17.53 20.30 -22.00
N PRO A 250 -18.65 21.03 -21.99
CA PRO A 250 -18.79 22.29 -22.73
C PRO A 250 -17.69 23.30 -22.37
N SER A 251 -17.19 24.05 -23.36
CA SER A 251 -16.04 24.95 -23.19
C SER A 251 -16.19 26.00 -22.10
N LYS A 252 -17.41 26.42 -21.75
CA LYS A 252 -17.68 27.34 -20.64
C LYS A 252 -17.30 26.82 -19.25
N PHE A 253 -17.03 25.53 -19.12
CA PHE A 253 -16.55 24.89 -17.89
C PHE A 253 -15.04 24.64 -17.90
N GLU A 254 -14.34 25.12 -18.92
CA GLU A 254 -12.89 25.05 -18.99
C GLU A 254 -12.26 25.81 -17.80
N GLY A 255 -11.25 25.24 -17.17
CA GLY A 255 -10.58 25.84 -16.00
C GLY A 255 -11.29 25.63 -14.64
N LEU A 256 -12.48 25.07 -14.61
CA LEU A 256 -13.24 24.84 -13.38
C LEU A 256 -13.14 23.39 -12.91
N TYR A 257 -12.70 23.18 -11.66
CA TYR A 257 -12.74 21.87 -11.01
C TYR A 257 -14.16 21.60 -10.48
N ILE A 258 -14.91 20.72 -11.14
CA ILE A 258 -16.33 20.52 -10.88
C ILE A 258 -16.56 19.10 -10.35
N GLN A 259 -17.15 19.01 -9.15
CA GLN A 259 -17.54 17.75 -8.53
C GLN A 259 -18.46 16.94 -9.45
N ASN A 260 -18.25 15.62 -9.53
CA ASN A 260 -19.01 14.70 -10.40
C ASN A 260 -18.91 14.97 -11.91
N LYS A 261 -18.00 15.85 -12.35
CA LYS A 261 -17.83 16.20 -13.78
C LYS A 261 -16.38 16.21 -14.21
N SER A 262 -15.51 16.86 -13.46
CA SER A 262 -14.12 17.01 -13.86
C SER A 262 -13.30 15.74 -13.68
N ARG A 263 -12.26 15.62 -14.51
CA ARG A 263 -11.18 14.66 -14.44
C ARG A 263 -9.86 15.40 -14.30
N VAL A 264 -8.82 14.70 -13.96
CA VAL A 264 -7.46 15.25 -13.98
C VAL A 264 -6.54 14.35 -14.79
N ASP A 265 -5.62 14.97 -15.52
CA ASP A 265 -4.47 14.31 -16.13
C ASP A 265 -3.32 14.36 -15.13
N VAL A 266 -2.71 13.22 -14.90
CA VAL A 266 -1.65 13.10 -13.91
C VAL A 266 -0.41 12.51 -14.57
N THR A 267 0.72 13.17 -14.35
CA THR A 267 2.04 12.62 -14.60
C THR A 267 2.77 12.39 -13.30
N LEU A 268 3.52 11.31 -13.22
CA LEU A 268 4.39 11.02 -12.07
C LEU A 268 5.73 10.51 -12.59
N SER A 269 6.79 11.12 -12.09
CA SER A 269 8.15 10.65 -12.28
C SER A 269 8.81 10.46 -10.91
N ALA A 270 9.50 9.36 -10.75
CA ALA A 270 10.22 9.06 -9.53
C ALA A 270 11.65 8.59 -9.84
N SER A 271 12.60 8.97 -9.03
CA SER A 271 13.98 8.51 -9.15
C SER A 271 14.54 8.10 -7.79
N GLY A 272 15.28 7.00 -7.77
CA GLY A 272 16.01 6.57 -6.58
C GLY A 272 17.21 7.47 -6.32
N LYS A 273 17.66 7.51 -5.08
CA LYS A 273 18.89 8.16 -4.65
C LYS A 273 20.03 7.14 -4.59
N TYR A 274 21.27 7.59 -4.77
CA TYR A 274 22.45 6.77 -4.58
C TYR A 274 22.40 5.43 -5.33
N ASN A 275 22.12 5.48 -6.64
CA ASN A 275 22.04 4.33 -7.54
C ASN A 275 20.94 3.29 -7.21
N ALA A 276 20.07 3.53 -6.23
CA ALA A 276 18.88 2.70 -6.06
C ALA A 276 17.90 2.89 -7.22
N ASN A 277 17.26 1.83 -7.66
CA ASN A 277 16.21 1.89 -8.67
C ASN A 277 14.84 2.06 -8.02
N ILE A 278 13.88 2.57 -8.77
CA ILE A 278 12.48 2.55 -8.33
C ILE A 278 11.94 1.13 -8.49
N ASN A 279 11.44 0.57 -7.39
CA ASN A 279 10.80 -0.73 -7.37
C ASN A 279 9.31 -0.63 -7.71
N SER A 280 8.63 0.41 -7.23
CA SER A 280 7.24 0.68 -7.55
C SER A 280 6.91 2.15 -7.40
N SER A 281 6.00 2.62 -8.26
CA SER A 281 5.39 3.94 -8.15
C SER A 281 3.92 3.87 -8.55
N TYR A 282 3.09 4.67 -7.91
CA TYR A 282 1.66 4.74 -8.21
C TYR A 282 1.06 6.03 -7.64
N VAL A 283 -0.13 6.38 -8.14
CA VAL A 283 -0.93 7.50 -7.64
C VAL A 283 -2.25 6.96 -7.13
N VAL A 284 -2.74 7.52 -6.04
CA VAL A 284 -4.06 7.22 -5.48
C VAL A 284 -4.95 8.45 -5.60
N ILE A 285 -6.13 8.28 -6.19
CA ILE A 285 -7.19 9.28 -6.31
C ILE A 285 -8.50 8.60 -5.90
N GLU A 286 -9.19 9.12 -4.89
CA GLU A 286 -10.47 8.57 -4.37
C GLU A 286 -10.43 7.04 -4.14
N GLY A 287 -9.33 6.53 -3.58
CA GLY A 287 -9.12 5.11 -3.32
C GLY A 287 -8.74 4.28 -4.56
N THR A 288 -8.80 4.85 -5.76
CA THR A 288 -8.36 4.18 -6.99
C THR A 288 -6.86 4.35 -7.17
N THR A 289 -6.17 3.24 -7.47
CA THR A 289 -4.71 3.20 -7.67
C THR A 289 -4.37 3.14 -9.16
N TYR A 290 -3.54 4.07 -9.62
CA TYR A 290 -3.02 4.17 -10.99
C TYR A 290 -1.52 3.88 -10.99
N LYS A 291 -1.07 2.97 -11.86
CA LYS A 291 0.33 2.48 -11.92
C LYS A 291 1.05 2.82 -13.23
N THR A 292 0.34 3.30 -14.23
CA THR A 292 0.89 3.71 -15.53
C THR A 292 0.75 5.22 -15.71
N PHE A 293 1.73 5.88 -16.26
CA PHE A 293 1.79 7.33 -16.44
C PHE A 293 2.19 7.69 -17.87
N PRO A 294 1.65 8.79 -18.43
CA PRO A 294 0.56 9.61 -17.91
C PRO A 294 -0.78 8.88 -17.92
N PHE A 295 -1.76 9.36 -17.13
CA PHE A 295 -3.12 8.85 -17.17
C PHE A 295 -4.14 9.98 -16.92
N THR A 296 -5.39 9.75 -17.36
CA THR A 296 -6.55 10.56 -16.99
C THR A 296 -7.36 9.82 -15.91
N SER A 297 -7.74 10.51 -14.83
CA SER A 297 -8.53 9.94 -13.74
C SER A 297 -9.96 9.60 -14.18
N ASN A 298 -10.67 8.85 -13.35
CA ASN A 298 -12.12 8.84 -13.36
C ASN A 298 -12.66 10.23 -12.99
N VAL A 299 -13.95 10.44 -13.21
CA VAL A 299 -14.63 11.64 -12.73
C VAL A 299 -14.55 11.71 -11.22
N ILE A 300 -14.16 12.88 -10.69
CA ILE A 300 -13.94 13.10 -9.25
C ILE A 300 -15.27 13.39 -8.58
N ALA A 301 -15.62 12.57 -7.59
CA ALA A 301 -16.88 12.65 -6.86
C ALA A 301 -16.79 13.48 -5.56
N SER A 302 -15.63 13.57 -4.94
CA SER A 302 -15.41 14.30 -3.70
C SER A 302 -15.41 15.82 -3.91
N SER A 303 -15.82 16.58 -2.90
CA SER A 303 -15.73 18.05 -2.91
C SER A 303 -14.31 18.56 -2.64
N SER A 304 -13.51 17.76 -1.95
CA SER A 304 -12.07 17.99 -1.76
C SER A 304 -11.39 16.64 -1.61
N LEU A 305 -10.18 16.50 -2.14
CA LEU A 305 -9.39 15.29 -2.02
C LEU A 305 -7.91 15.61 -2.20
N ASP A 306 -7.08 14.68 -1.77
CA ASP A 306 -5.66 14.67 -2.03
C ASP A 306 -5.34 13.69 -3.17
N VAL A 307 -4.62 14.15 -4.18
CA VAL A 307 -3.96 13.29 -5.16
C VAL A 307 -2.61 12.91 -4.57
N VAL A 308 -2.43 11.64 -4.25
CA VAL A 308 -1.23 11.17 -3.53
C VAL A 308 -0.39 10.27 -4.42
N GLY A 309 0.78 10.76 -4.77
CA GLY A 309 1.82 10.02 -5.48
C GLY A 309 2.74 9.27 -4.51
N TYR A 310 3.04 8.03 -4.80
CA TYR A 310 3.93 7.15 -4.03
C TYR A 310 5.08 6.67 -4.89
N ALA A 311 6.25 6.54 -4.29
CA ALA A 311 7.36 5.79 -4.86
C ALA A 311 8.10 5.00 -3.78
N LYS A 312 8.54 3.80 -4.14
CA LYS A 312 9.36 2.93 -3.30
C LYS A 312 10.56 2.46 -4.12
N ASP A 313 11.75 2.56 -3.54
CA ASP A 313 12.99 2.12 -4.17
C ASP A 313 13.32 0.64 -3.84
N THR A 314 14.40 0.13 -4.46
CA THR A 314 14.90 -1.23 -4.29
C THR A 314 15.48 -1.50 -2.90
N ARG A 315 15.79 -0.47 -2.11
CA ARG A 315 16.21 -0.58 -0.71
C ARG A 315 15.01 -0.75 0.22
N GLY A 316 13.80 -0.43 -0.26
CA GLY A 316 12.57 -0.48 0.51
C GLY A 316 12.13 0.88 1.04
N PHE A 317 12.87 1.97 0.77
CA PHE A 317 12.53 3.31 1.21
C PHE A 317 11.40 3.88 0.37
N SER A 318 10.49 4.59 1.02
CA SER A 318 9.32 5.16 0.36
C SER A 318 9.22 6.67 0.58
N ASN A 319 8.60 7.32 -0.38
CA ASN A 319 8.27 8.73 -0.30
C ASN A 319 6.89 8.99 -0.91
N THR A 320 6.29 10.11 -0.55
CA THR A 320 4.98 10.55 -1.04
C THR A 320 5.04 12.00 -1.49
N LYS A 321 4.21 12.32 -2.48
CA LYS A 321 3.94 13.70 -2.92
C LYS A 321 2.42 13.85 -2.97
N THR A 322 1.90 14.90 -2.34
CA THR A 322 0.47 15.18 -2.25
C THR A 322 0.16 16.51 -2.93
N GLU A 323 -0.89 16.53 -3.75
CA GLU A 323 -1.48 17.72 -4.35
C GLU A 323 -2.97 17.79 -3.98
N PRO A 324 -3.40 18.78 -3.19
CA PRO A 324 -4.80 18.92 -2.80
C PRO A 324 -5.62 19.50 -3.95
N LEU A 325 -6.81 18.94 -4.15
CA LEU A 325 -7.80 19.44 -5.10
C LEU A 325 -9.06 19.87 -4.38
N TYR A 326 -9.62 21.00 -4.78
CA TYR A 326 -10.87 21.53 -4.28
C TYR A 326 -11.86 21.64 -5.44
N MET A 327 -13.02 21.00 -5.31
CA MET A 327 -14.01 20.92 -6.36
C MET A 327 -15.17 21.88 -6.06
N ILE A 328 -15.63 22.58 -7.07
CA ILE A 328 -16.88 23.32 -7.02
C ILE A 328 -18.02 22.30 -6.91
N ALA A 329 -18.89 22.49 -5.93
CA ALA A 329 -19.98 21.57 -5.67
C ALA A 329 -20.92 21.48 -6.87
N TYR A 330 -21.29 20.25 -7.23
CA TYR A 330 -22.25 19.98 -8.27
C TYR A 330 -23.04 18.70 -7.94
N SER A 331 -24.35 18.79 -8.15
CA SER A 331 -25.23 17.64 -8.32
C SER A 331 -26.22 17.91 -9.45
N LYS A 332 -26.81 16.85 -10.01
CA LYS A 332 -27.81 16.99 -11.07
C LYS A 332 -28.96 17.88 -10.62
N PRO A 333 -29.56 18.62 -11.54
CA PRO A 333 -30.75 19.45 -11.25
C PRO A 333 -31.91 18.60 -10.76
N LEU A 334 -32.77 19.17 -9.94
CA LEU A 334 -33.96 18.52 -9.40
C LEU A 334 -35.19 19.35 -9.69
N VAL A 335 -36.32 18.68 -9.95
CA VAL A 335 -37.66 19.26 -9.87
C VAL A 335 -38.17 19.02 -8.46
N ILE A 336 -38.46 20.06 -7.72
CA ILE A 336 -38.89 20.01 -6.33
C ILE A 336 -40.24 20.73 -6.14
N PRO A 337 -40.97 20.48 -5.05
CA PRO A 337 -42.18 21.20 -4.71
C PRO A 337 -41.99 22.71 -4.57
N LEU A 338 -43.00 23.47 -4.84
CA LEU A 338 -43.00 24.93 -4.67
C LEU A 338 -43.27 25.31 -3.20
N GLY A 339 -42.45 26.16 -2.65
CA GLY A 339 -42.63 26.68 -1.28
C GLY A 339 -42.74 25.54 -0.24
N ASN A 340 -43.82 25.54 0.53
CA ASN A 340 -44.15 24.53 1.54
C ASN A 340 -45.04 23.40 1.03
N GLU A 341 -45.26 23.30 -0.27
CA GLU A 341 -46.06 22.22 -0.86
C GLU A 341 -45.36 20.85 -0.61
N ASN A 342 -46.16 19.83 -0.27
CA ASN A 342 -45.67 18.49 -0.01
C ASN A 342 -45.29 17.73 -1.30
N ALA A 343 -45.78 18.20 -2.46
CA ALA A 343 -45.52 17.56 -3.75
C ALA A 343 -45.55 18.57 -4.91
N ILE A 344 -44.82 18.21 -5.98
CA ILE A 344 -44.93 18.87 -7.29
C ILE A 344 -46.33 18.60 -7.82
N GLN A 345 -47.00 19.64 -8.37
CA GLN A 345 -48.36 19.54 -8.80
C GLN A 345 -48.49 19.81 -10.30
N CYS A 346 -49.32 19.00 -10.97
CA CYS A 346 -49.77 19.22 -12.32
C CYS A 346 -51.25 18.77 -12.39
N TYR A 347 -52.18 19.70 -12.64
CA TYR A 347 -53.60 19.44 -12.57
C TYR A 347 -54.41 20.36 -13.48
N ARG A 348 -55.66 19.98 -13.80
CA ARG A 348 -56.60 20.83 -14.51
C ARG A 348 -57.02 22.04 -13.66
N SER A 349 -57.03 23.25 -14.26
CA SER A 349 -57.22 24.49 -13.51
C SER A 349 -58.04 25.52 -14.28
N ASP A 350 -58.73 26.40 -13.56
CA ASP A 350 -59.49 27.53 -14.08
C ASP A 350 -58.65 28.70 -14.64
N GLY A 351 -57.34 28.59 -14.59
CA GLY A 351 -56.43 29.67 -15.00
C GLY A 351 -55.92 30.55 -13.87
N ASN A 352 -56.51 30.46 -12.69
CA ASN A 352 -56.09 31.19 -11.48
C ASN A 352 -55.45 30.27 -10.42
N GLY A 353 -55.17 29.04 -10.80
CA GLY A 353 -54.58 28.05 -9.89
C GLY A 353 -55.61 27.25 -9.09
N LYS A 354 -56.91 27.52 -9.23
CA LYS A 354 -57.92 26.69 -8.60
C LYS A 354 -58.11 25.40 -9.41
N ARG A 355 -58.09 24.27 -8.76
CA ARG A 355 -58.29 22.97 -9.37
C ARG A 355 -59.76 22.82 -9.79
N ILE A 356 -60.00 22.53 -11.07
CA ILE A 356 -61.31 22.21 -11.62
C ILE A 356 -61.17 21.06 -12.62
N GLY A 357 -62.04 20.04 -12.49
CA GLY A 357 -61.99 18.84 -13.34
C GLY A 357 -62.31 19.08 -14.82
N ASN A 358 -63.13 20.03 -15.13
CA ASN A 358 -63.67 20.33 -16.49
C ASN A 358 -62.86 21.42 -17.22
N SER A 359 -61.61 21.68 -16.88
CA SER A 359 -60.77 22.61 -17.61
C SER A 359 -59.93 21.92 -18.68
N THR A 360 -59.79 22.56 -19.84
CA THR A 360 -58.86 22.17 -20.91
C THR A 360 -57.43 22.68 -20.67
N SER A 361 -57.16 23.36 -19.55
CA SER A 361 -55.86 23.90 -19.19
C SER A 361 -55.28 23.17 -17.98
N LEU A 362 -53.98 23.04 -17.94
CA LEU A 362 -53.27 22.46 -16.80
C LEU A 362 -52.44 23.53 -16.09
N TRP A 363 -52.51 23.53 -14.78
CA TRP A 363 -51.66 24.30 -13.90
C TRP A 363 -50.49 23.45 -13.39
N VAL A 364 -49.28 24.04 -13.37
CA VAL A 364 -48.09 23.41 -12.81
C VAL A 364 -47.60 24.24 -11.65
N LYS A 365 -47.31 23.58 -10.53
CA LYS A 365 -46.58 24.15 -9.41
C LYS A 365 -45.29 23.33 -9.22
N ALA A 366 -44.17 23.91 -9.57
CA ALA A 366 -42.85 23.26 -9.48
C ALA A 366 -41.75 24.28 -9.31
N LYS A 367 -40.65 23.85 -8.70
CA LYS A 367 -39.42 24.63 -8.56
C LYS A 367 -38.27 23.80 -9.11
N ARG A 368 -37.33 24.42 -9.80
CA ARG A 368 -36.06 23.82 -10.16
C ARG A 368 -35.00 24.14 -9.08
N SER A 369 -34.20 23.14 -8.74
CA SER A 369 -33.03 23.29 -7.88
C SER A 369 -31.81 22.78 -8.62
N TYR A 370 -30.74 23.55 -8.67
CA TYR A 370 -29.50 23.20 -9.37
C TYR A 370 -28.31 23.98 -8.81
N TYR A 371 -27.11 23.55 -9.19
CA TYR A 371 -25.85 24.21 -8.84
C TYR A 371 -25.41 25.10 -10.00
N THR A 372 -25.13 26.37 -9.71
CA THR A 372 -24.73 27.37 -10.72
C THR A 372 -23.30 27.22 -11.20
N VAL A 373 -22.43 26.52 -10.44
CA VAL A 373 -21.02 26.29 -10.77
C VAL A 373 -20.34 27.62 -11.16
N ASP A 374 -20.22 28.50 -10.17
CA ASP A 374 -19.68 29.86 -10.33
C ASP A 374 -20.38 30.68 -11.45
N GLY A 375 -21.68 30.51 -11.62
CA GLY A 375 -22.47 31.23 -12.63
C GLY A 375 -22.38 30.66 -14.05
N ASN A 376 -21.58 29.61 -14.28
CA ASN A 376 -21.40 29.02 -15.61
C ASN A 376 -22.44 27.96 -15.97
N ASN A 377 -23.16 27.41 -14.99
CA ASN A 377 -24.21 26.43 -15.22
C ASN A 377 -25.59 27.09 -15.13
N THR A 378 -26.42 26.92 -16.15
CA THR A 378 -27.81 27.37 -16.19
C THR A 378 -28.75 26.19 -16.28
N CYS A 379 -29.98 26.35 -15.84
CA CYS A 379 -30.99 25.28 -15.83
C CYS A 379 -32.28 25.77 -16.45
N ALA A 380 -32.96 24.91 -17.21
CA ALA A 380 -34.33 25.12 -17.69
C ALA A 380 -35.33 24.28 -16.89
N LEU A 381 -36.56 24.75 -16.76
CA LEU A 381 -37.70 23.92 -16.42
C LEU A 381 -38.54 23.74 -17.68
N GLU A 382 -38.79 22.51 -18.07
CA GLU A 382 -39.47 22.18 -19.31
C GLU A 382 -40.60 21.17 -19.07
N TYR A 383 -41.57 21.13 -19.96
CA TYR A 383 -42.60 20.11 -19.95
C TYR A 383 -42.75 19.47 -21.33
N ARG A 384 -43.32 18.29 -21.36
CA ARG A 384 -43.91 17.65 -22.54
C ARG A 384 -45.15 16.86 -22.17
N SER A 385 -46.03 16.63 -23.14
CA SER A 385 -47.23 15.89 -22.92
C SER A 385 -47.55 14.98 -24.11
N LYS A 386 -48.23 13.88 -23.84
CA LYS A 386 -48.78 12.96 -24.84
C LYS A 386 -50.12 12.42 -24.37
N LEU A 387 -50.90 11.79 -25.25
CA LEU A 387 -52.01 10.96 -24.81
C LEU A 387 -51.49 9.76 -23.99
N SER A 388 -52.22 9.35 -22.97
CA SER A 388 -51.80 8.22 -22.12
C SER A 388 -51.65 6.91 -22.91
N THR A 389 -52.33 6.78 -24.04
CA THR A 389 -52.27 5.62 -24.94
C THR A 389 -51.10 5.64 -25.92
N GLU A 390 -50.40 6.77 -26.06
CA GLU A 390 -49.25 6.91 -26.96
C GLU A 390 -47.94 6.48 -26.27
N VAL A 391 -46.93 6.21 -27.07
CA VAL A 391 -45.57 6.01 -26.62
C VAL A 391 -44.80 7.31 -26.77
N TRP A 392 -43.86 7.61 -25.85
CA TRP A 392 -43.00 8.79 -25.94
C TRP A 392 -42.18 8.77 -27.24
N ASN A 393 -42.26 9.88 -27.98
CA ASN A 393 -41.46 10.12 -29.18
C ASN A 393 -41.01 11.58 -29.16
N ASP A 394 -39.72 11.85 -29.21
CA ASP A 394 -39.16 13.20 -29.02
C ASP A 394 -39.51 14.15 -30.18
N THR A 395 -39.79 13.64 -31.40
CA THR A 395 -40.25 14.44 -32.53
C THR A 395 -41.71 14.84 -32.40
N MET A 396 -42.58 13.91 -31.94
CA MET A 396 -44.01 14.16 -31.77
C MET A 396 -44.34 14.88 -30.46
N HIS A 397 -43.55 14.63 -29.42
CA HIS A 397 -43.72 15.17 -28.06
C HIS A 397 -42.47 15.94 -27.62
N PRO A 398 -42.10 17.04 -28.32
CA PRO A 398 -40.89 17.80 -27.97
C PRO A 398 -41.05 18.50 -26.63
N TRP A 399 -39.91 18.70 -25.96
CA TRP A 399 -39.87 19.49 -24.76
C TRP A 399 -40.18 20.96 -25.05
N LYS A 400 -41.00 21.58 -24.22
CA LYS A 400 -41.39 22.99 -24.27
C LYS A 400 -40.98 23.68 -22.99
N VAL A 401 -40.56 24.93 -23.08
CA VAL A 401 -39.98 25.69 -21.97
C VAL A 401 -41.09 26.23 -21.06
N LEU A 402 -40.98 25.99 -19.76
CA LEU A 402 -41.72 26.68 -18.69
C LEU A 402 -40.88 27.82 -18.11
N ILE A 403 -39.62 27.55 -17.78
CA ILE A 403 -38.62 28.54 -17.39
C ILE A 403 -37.41 28.37 -18.29
N SER A 404 -36.98 29.45 -18.95
CA SER A 404 -35.82 29.45 -19.82
C SER A 404 -34.53 29.14 -19.03
N LYS A 405 -33.48 28.67 -19.74
CA LYS A 405 -32.15 28.56 -19.19
C LYS A 405 -31.64 29.93 -18.78
N THR A 406 -31.62 30.23 -17.49
CA THR A 406 -31.03 31.45 -16.93
C THR A 406 -30.31 31.11 -15.63
N ASP A 407 -29.34 31.91 -15.29
CA ASP A 407 -28.64 31.92 -13.99
C ASP A 407 -29.41 32.75 -12.95
N THR A 408 -30.44 33.48 -13.36
CA THR A 408 -31.27 34.38 -12.55
C THR A 408 -32.47 33.69 -11.92
N ALA A 409 -32.82 34.20 -10.87
CA ALA A 409 -33.47 33.80 -9.62
C ALA A 409 -34.93 33.36 -9.64
N THR A 410 -35.66 33.26 -10.73
CA THR A 410 -37.00 32.65 -10.69
C THR A 410 -36.90 31.16 -10.96
N ASN A 411 -36.60 30.44 -9.91
CA ASN A 411 -36.55 28.98 -9.96
C ASN A 411 -37.94 28.34 -9.89
N GLU A 412 -38.99 29.15 -9.74
CA GLU A 412 -40.35 28.73 -9.42
C GLU A 412 -41.27 28.92 -10.60
N TYR A 413 -42.15 27.96 -10.84
CA TYR A 413 -43.22 28.02 -11.83
C TYR A 413 -44.54 27.69 -11.16
N SER A 414 -45.46 28.67 -11.14
CA SER A 414 -46.83 28.51 -10.69
C SER A 414 -47.76 29.20 -11.67
N ALA A 415 -48.08 28.50 -12.76
CA ALA A 415 -48.89 29.05 -13.84
C ALA A 415 -49.49 27.94 -14.73
N LEU A 416 -50.33 28.33 -15.66
CA LEU A 416 -50.81 27.47 -16.72
C LEU A 416 -49.67 27.01 -17.64
N ILE A 417 -49.77 25.78 -18.13
CA ILE A 417 -48.94 25.31 -19.23
C ILE A 417 -49.24 26.16 -20.47
N PRO A 418 -48.24 26.83 -21.07
CA PRO A 418 -48.47 27.72 -22.20
C PRO A 418 -48.99 26.97 -23.42
N SER A 419 -50.01 27.55 -24.08
CA SER A 419 -50.50 27.15 -25.39
C SER A 419 -50.85 25.66 -25.56
N ALA A 420 -51.17 24.96 -24.49
CA ALA A 420 -51.57 23.55 -24.53
C ALA A 420 -53.08 23.42 -24.22
N VAL A 421 -53.79 22.67 -25.07
CA VAL A 421 -55.18 22.32 -24.87
C VAL A 421 -55.32 20.84 -24.61
N PHE A 422 -55.91 20.49 -23.47
CA PHE A 422 -56.06 19.12 -23.00
C PHE A 422 -57.54 18.71 -23.06
N ASP A 423 -57.90 17.96 -24.08
CA ASP A 423 -59.25 17.46 -24.30
C ASP A 423 -59.81 16.82 -23.03
N LEU A 424 -61.01 17.16 -22.65
CA LEU A 424 -61.70 16.67 -21.46
C LEU A 424 -62.03 15.18 -21.52
N LYS A 425 -62.18 14.63 -22.72
CA LYS A 425 -62.50 13.21 -22.94
C LYS A 425 -61.22 12.31 -23.08
N LYS A 426 -60.04 12.89 -23.00
CA LYS A 426 -58.80 12.17 -23.18
C LYS A 426 -57.94 12.26 -21.91
N SER A 427 -57.24 11.18 -21.62
CA SER A 427 -56.24 11.16 -20.59
C SER A 427 -54.85 11.48 -21.18
N TYR A 428 -54.02 12.14 -20.40
CA TYR A 428 -52.68 12.58 -20.81
C TYR A 428 -51.66 12.16 -19.78
N THR A 429 -50.47 11.86 -20.27
CA THR A 429 -49.28 11.80 -19.43
C THR A 429 -48.45 13.06 -19.68
N VAL A 430 -48.13 13.78 -18.63
CA VAL A 430 -47.33 15.02 -18.66
C VAL A 430 -46.03 14.75 -17.94
N GLN A 431 -44.93 15.16 -18.54
CA GLN A 431 -43.62 15.15 -17.90
C GLN A 431 -43.12 16.57 -17.70
N ILE A 432 -42.50 16.82 -16.53
CA ILE A 432 -41.81 18.06 -16.20
C ILE A 432 -40.36 17.69 -15.89
N ARG A 433 -39.41 18.40 -16.50
CA ARG A 433 -37.98 18.19 -16.21
C ARG A 433 -37.28 19.50 -15.88
N ALA A 434 -36.31 19.40 -14.97
CA ALA A 434 -35.24 20.36 -14.83
C ALA A 434 -34.02 19.83 -15.60
N ILE A 435 -33.47 20.63 -16.51
CA ILE A 435 -32.30 20.25 -17.31
C ILE A 435 -31.26 21.36 -17.31
N ASP A 436 -29.99 21.00 -17.04
CA ASP A 436 -28.89 21.95 -17.00
C ASP A 436 -28.02 21.92 -18.25
N ASP A 437 -26.91 22.68 -18.21
CA ASP A 437 -25.97 22.79 -19.32
C ASP A 437 -25.02 21.60 -19.47
N PHE A 438 -24.91 20.75 -18.45
CA PHE A 438 -24.25 19.46 -18.56
C PHE A 438 -25.13 18.43 -19.29
N GLY A 439 -26.39 18.74 -19.55
CA GLY A 439 -27.36 17.82 -20.10
C GLY A 439 -27.96 16.88 -19.06
N GLU A 440 -27.64 17.09 -17.79
CA GLU A 440 -28.22 16.33 -16.69
C GLU A 440 -29.64 16.81 -16.40
N TYR A 441 -30.51 15.89 -16.00
CA TYR A 441 -31.92 16.23 -15.76
C TYR A 441 -32.56 15.36 -14.67
N ASP A 442 -33.64 15.88 -14.10
CA ASP A 442 -34.64 15.17 -13.29
C ASP A 442 -36.00 15.30 -13.93
N ILE A 443 -36.76 14.21 -14.02
CA ILE A 443 -38.10 14.16 -14.63
C ILE A 443 -39.11 13.72 -13.59
N LYS A 444 -40.24 14.43 -13.55
CA LYS A 444 -41.45 14.03 -12.83
C LYS A 444 -42.59 13.79 -13.83
N THR A 445 -43.33 12.69 -13.64
CA THR A 445 -44.42 12.26 -14.52
C THR A 445 -45.74 12.39 -13.81
N PHE A 446 -46.73 12.91 -14.49
CA PHE A 446 -48.11 13.12 -14.01
C PHE A 446 -49.08 12.52 -14.98
N ASP A 447 -50.00 11.75 -14.48
CA ASP A 447 -51.14 11.25 -15.26
C ASP A 447 -52.35 12.17 -15.03
N ILE A 448 -52.84 12.75 -16.12
CA ILE A 448 -53.96 13.64 -16.13
C ILE A 448 -55.15 12.84 -16.71
N PRO A 449 -56.08 12.42 -15.87
CA PRO A 449 -57.23 11.66 -16.34
C PRO A 449 -58.20 12.51 -17.15
N THR A 450 -59.19 11.85 -17.72
CA THR A 450 -60.36 12.50 -18.34
C THR A 450 -61.11 13.38 -17.32
N ALA A 451 -61.87 14.35 -17.76
CA ALA A 451 -62.61 15.22 -16.84
C ALA A 451 -63.69 14.47 -16.03
N ASP A 452 -64.17 13.36 -16.57
CA ASP A 452 -65.17 12.51 -15.91
C ASP A 452 -64.44 11.50 -14.99
N VAL A 453 -64.13 11.89 -13.78
CA VAL A 453 -63.44 11.04 -12.80
C VAL A 453 -64.44 10.45 -11.84
N ALA A 454 -64.61 9.13 -11.89
CA ALA A 454 -65.47 8.43 -10.94
C ALA A 454 -64.85 8.36 -9.53
N LEU A 455 -63.52 8.11 -9.44
CA LEU A 455 -62.76 8.04 -8.18
C LEU A 455 -61.34 8.54 -8.43
N HIS A 456 -60.86 9.46 -7.60
CA HIS A 456 -59.48 9.92 -7.62
C HIS A 456 -58.82 9.67 -6.24
N LEU A 457 -57.69 8.97 -6.26
CA LEU A 457 -56.85 8.75 -5.10
C LEU A 457 -55.70 9.74 -5.17
N GLY A 458 -55.61 10.62 -4.18
CA GLY A 458 -54.52 11.59 -4.10
C GLY A 458 -53.17 10.93 -3.94
N ARG A 459 -52.15 11.46 -4.60
CA ARG A 459 -50.77 10.97 -4.49
C ARG A 459 -50.31 11.07 -3.04
N GLY A 460 -49.75 9.98 -2.50
CA GLY A 460 -49.38 9.87 -1.09
C GLY A 460 -50.49 9.32 -0.19
N GLY A 461 -51.62 8.85 -0.77
CA GLY A 461 -52.66 8.13 -0.02
C GLY A 461 -53.45 8.96 0.98
N LYS A 462 -53.24 10.29 1.03
CA LYS A 462 -53.84 11.16 2.03
C LYS A 462 -55.25 11.65 1.66
N ASN A 463 -55.61 11.63 0.40
CA ASN A 463 -56.87 12.21 -0.09
C ASN A 463 -57.59 11.27 -1.03
N VAL A 464 -58.92 11.22 -0.92
CA VAL A 464 -59.80 10.47 -1.81
C VAL A 464 -60.91 11.41 -2.31
N SER A 465 -61.19 11.41 -3.61
CA SER A 465 -62.28 12.18 -4.18
C SER A 465 -63.13 11.30 -5.10
N VAL A 466 -64.44 11.46 -5.05
CA VAL A 466 -65.41 10.78 -5.89
C VAL A 466 -66.11 11.84 -6.75
N GLY A 467 -66.07 11.64 -8.07
CA GLY A 467 -66.65 12.58 -9.03
C GLY A 467 -65.79 13.79 -9.36
N SER A 468 -64.68 14.00 -8.63
CA SER A 468 -63.75 15.11 -8.86
C SER A 468 -62.30 14.70 -8.55
N TYR A 469 -61.36 15.61 -8.79
CA TYR A 469 -59.95 15.45 -8.35
C TYR A 469 -59.78 15.85 -6.89
N CYS A 470 -58.88 15.16 -6.16
CA CYS A 470 -58.51 15.58 -4.82
C CYS A 470 -57.96 17.00 -4.82
N ASP A 471 -58.35 17.79 -3.85
CA ASP A 471 -57.67 19.05 -3.50
C ASP A 471 -56.45 18.73 -2.63
N TYR A 472 -55.28 19.10 -3.10
CA TYR A 472 -54.01 18.89 -2.35
C TYR A 472 -53.67 20.04 -1.42
N SER A 473 -54.55 21.05 -1.32
CA SER A 473 -54.37 22.13 -0.37
C SER A 473 -54.63 21.70 1.08
N GLU A 474 -55.31 20.56 1.26
CA GLU A 474 -55.61 19.98 2.58
C GLU A 474 -55.22 18.50 2.62
N ASP A 475 -54.50 18.09 3.64
CA ASP A 475 -54.15 16.69 3.90
C ASP A 475 -55.36 15.95 4.52
N TYR A 476 -55.52 14.66 4.16
CA TYR A 476 -56.53 13.74 4.71
C TYR A 476 -58.01 14.12 4.38
N THR A 477 -58.27 14.64 3.20
CA THR A 477 -59.60 14.98 2.78
C THR A 477 -60.27 13.86 1.98
N PHE A 478 -61.53 13.57 2.29
CA PHE A 478 -62.47 12.87 1.41
C PHE A 478 -63.37 13.91 0.77
N HIS A 479 -63.33 14.02 -0.57
CA HIS A 479 -64.14 14.95 -1.32
C HIS A 479 -65.09 14.21 -2.27
N SER A 480 -66.36 14.55 -2.28
CA SER A 480 -67.35 13.99 -3.21
C SER A 480 -68.17 15.10 -3.85
N GLU A 481 -68.18 15.16 -5.18
CA GLU A 481 -69.08 16.06 -5.97
C GLU A 481 -70.46 15.42 -6.27
N TRP A 482 -70.62 14.12 -5.98
CA TRP A 482 -71.89 13.42 -6.26
C TRP A 482 -72.78 13.37 -5.02
N LYS A 483 -73.86 14.12 -5.05
CA LYS A 483 -74.87 14.15 -3.99
C LYS A 483 -75.58 12.83 -3.72
N ALA A 484 -75.41 11.81 -4.59
CA ALA A 484 -76.15 10.57 -4.54
C ALA A 484 -75.43 9.38 -3.88
N ILE A 485 -74.28 9.57 -3.24
CA ILE A 485 -73.50 8.45 -2.67
C ILE A 485 -74.03 8.00 -1.32
N PHE A 486 -74.85 8.82 -0.63
CA PHE A 486 -75.30 8.53 0.73
C PHE A 486 -76.79 8.54 0.84
N ASP A 487 -77.43 7.37 0.85
CA ASP A 487 -78.91 7.19 0.81
C ASP A 487 -79.56 7.51 2.17
N ASP A 488 -78.79 7.77 3.24
CA ASP A 488 -79.27 7.97 4.60
C ASP A 488 -78.87 9.29 5.25
N GLY A 489 -78.41 10.27 4.46
CA GLY A 489 -78.33 11.67 4.92
C GLY A 489 -77.20 11.93 5.91
N ILE A 490 -76.11 11.13 5.94
CA ILE A 490 -74.96 11.41 6.75
C ILE A 490 -74.10 12.51 6.06
N HIS A 491 -74.55 13.75 6.22
CA HIS A 491 -73.67 14.91 6.14
C HIS A 491 -73.04 15.11 7.49
N GLY A 492 -72.25 14.11 7.92
CA GLY A 492 -71.46 14.20 9.13
C GLY A 492 -70.08 14.72 8.79
N GLU A 493 -69.61 15.73 9.52
CA GLU A 493 -68.19 15.97 9.63
C GLU A 493 -67.49 14.63 9.80
N LEU A 494 -66.49 14.37 8.97
CA LEU A 494 -65.54 13.25 9.14
C LEU A 494 -64.82 13.43 10.46
N ARG A 495 -65.41 12.96 11.55
CA ARG A 495 -64.71 12.87 12.82
C ARG A 495 -63.82 11.65 12.77
N ASP A 496 -62.57 11.84 13.10
CA ASP A 496 -61.57 10.77 13.27
C ASP A 496 -62.07 9.72 14.27
N THR A 497 -62.81 8.73 13.79
CA THR A 497 -63.19 7.58 14.61
C THR A 497 -62.03 6.62 14.62
N ILE A 498 -61.18 6.72 15.65
CA ILE A 498 -60.17 5.72 15.89
C ILE A 498 -60.85 4.42 16.27
N VAL A 499 -60.58 3.36 15.54
CA VAL A 499 -61.18 2.04 15.76
C VAL A 499 -60.15 1.12 16.44
N GLU A 500 -60.62 0.35 17.42
CA GLU A 500 -59.77 -0.62 18.14
C GLU A 500 -59.48 -1.85 17.28
N ASP A 501 -60.44 -2.30 16.49
CA ASP A 501 -60.33 -3.43 15.58
C ASP A 501 -61.05 -3.09 14.27
N VAL A 502 -60.29 -2.98 13.18
CA VAL A 502 -60.78 -2.55 11.87
C VAL A 502 -61.83 -3.52 11.31
N LEU A 503 -61.58 -4.82 11.41
CA LEU A 503 -62.49 -5.82 10.82
C LEU A 503 -63.76 -6.06 11.66
N ASP A 504 -63.63 -6.02 12.99
CA ASP A 504 -64.79 -6.09 13.88
C ASP A 504 -65.69 -4.86 13.72
N PHE A 505 -65.11 -3.68 13.72
CA PHE A 505 -65.83 -2.45 13.47
C PHE A 505 -66.53 -2.47 12.10
N ALA A 506 -65.80 -2.83 11.05
CA ALA A 506 -66.33 -2.89 9.69
C ALA A 506 -67.48 -3.90 9.55
N SER A 507 -67.42 -5.03 10.26
CA SER A 507 -68.50 -6.01 10.25
C SER A 507 -69.82 -5.47 10.78
N LYS A 508 -69.79 -4.49 11.67
CA LYS A 508 -70.91 -3.84 12.34
C LYS A 508 -71.43 -2.60 11.62
N CYS A 509 -70.69 -2.08 10.62
CA CYS A 509 -71.11 -0.93 9.85
C CYS A 509 -72.36 -1.21 9.04
N GLY A 510 -73.29 -0.21 8.98
CA GLY A 510 -74.48 -0.22 8.14
C GLY A 510 -74.19 -0.11 6.64
N LYS A 511 -75.26 0.15 5.84
CA LYS A 511 -75.11 0.50 4.44
C LYS A 511 -74.47 1.88 4.33
N GLY A 512 -73.69 2.13 3.25
CA GLY A 512 -73.08 3.43 2.98
C GLY A 512 -71.57 3.41 3.24
N ILE A 513 -70.97 4.58 3.36
CA ILE A 513 -69.53 4.77 3.61
C ILE A 513 -69.33 5.29 5.03
N THR A 514 -68.57 4.59 5.82
CA THR A 514 -68.22 4.98 7.18
C THR A 514 -66.69 5.26 7.23
N PRO A 515 -66.28 6.48 7.53
CA PRO A 515 -64.87 6.80 7.70
C PRO A 515 -64.30 6.18 8.97
N ILE A 516 -63.03 5.79 8.91
CA ILE A 516 -62.31 5.22 10.03
C ILE A 516 -60.87 5.74 10.07
N SER A 517 -60.31 5.75 11.25
CA SER A 517 -58.87 5.97 11.46
C SER A 517 -58.30 4.86 12.34
N THR A 518 -57.04 4.58 12.20
CA THR A 518 -56.30 3.62 13.02
C THR A 518 -55.22 4.29 13.86
N ASN A 519 -54.80 3.68 14.95
CA ASN A 519 -53.69 4.10 15.78
C ASN A 519 -52.79 2.90 16.11
N GLU A 520 -51.79 3.12 16.93
CA GLU A 520 -50.83 2.04 17.33
C GLU A 520 -51.46 0.85 18.03
N GLY A 521 -52.63 1.02 18.65
CA GLY A 521 -53.38 -0.06 19.34
C GLY A 521 -54.39 -0.77 18.49
N THR A 522 -54.64 -0.35 17.25
CA THR A 522 -55.69 -0.90 16.38
C THR A 522 -55.31 -2.32 15.91
N MET A 523 -56.22 -3.28 16.13
CA MET A 523 -56.08 -4.67 15.71
C MET A 523 -56.61 -4.90 14.28
N ASN A 524 -56.23 -6.02 13.69
CA ASN A 524 -56.66 -6.50 12.37
C ASN A 524 -56.38 -5.50 11.23
N ILE A 525 -55.29 -4.74 11.34
CA ILE A 525 -54.79 -3.89 10.26
C ILE A 525 -53.94 -4.71 9.27
N PRO A 526 -53.69 -4.20 8.04
CA PRO A 526 -52.83 -4.89 7.08
C PRO A 526 -51.42 -5.13 7.62
N GLY A 527 -50.89 -6.33 7.38
CA GLY A 527 -49.54 -6.71 7.85
C GLY A 527 -48.40 -6.19 6.97
N LYS A 528 -48.69 -5.49 5.86
CA LYS A 528 -47.70 -4.93 4.94
C LYS A 528 -47.96 -3.41 4.79
N GLY A 529 -46.97 -2.61 5.07
CA GLY A 529 -47.07 -1.15 5.19
C GLY A 529 -47.43 -0.71 6.63
N ASP A 530 -47.24 0.60 6.94
CA ASP A 530 -47.55 1.15 8.27
C ASP A 530 -48.97 1.69 8.34
N PHE A 531 -49.92 0.82 8.70
CA PHE A 531 -51.31 1.14 8.87
C PHE A 531 -51.75 1.51 10.29
N ARG A 532 -50.79 1.71 11.22
CA ARG A 532 -51.08 2.06 12.62
C ARG A 532 -51.61 3.48 12.80
N ASN A 533 -51.42 4.34 11.80
CA ASN A 533 -51.97 5.69 11.76
C ASN A 533 -52.59 5.98 10.36
N ALA A 534 -53.35 5.04 9.85
CA ALA A 534 -53.98 5.16 8.54
C ALA A 534 -55.39 5.79 8.64
N SER A 535 -55.77 6.43 7.58
CA SER A 535 -57.15 6.86 7.36
C SER A 535 -57.82 5.95 6.34
N GLY A 536 -59.11 5.81 6.41
CA GLY A 536 -59.81 4.98 5.46
C GLY A 536 -61.32 5.09 5.58
N PHE A 537 -62.02 4.12 4.98
CA PHE A 537 -63.46 4.01 5.08
C PHE A 537 -63.92 2.56 4.92
N VAL A 538 -65.11 2.29 5.48
CA VAL A 538 -65.85 1.04 5.28
C VAL A 538 -67.03 1.34 4.36
N HIS A 539 -67.14 0.61 3.24
CA HIS A 539 -68.26 0.66 2.34
C HIS A 539 -69.18 -0.55 2.57
N GLY A 540 -70.41 -0.30 2.98
CA GLY A 540 -71.45 -1.31 3.09
C GLY A 540 -72.33 -1.33 1.82
N SER A 541 -72.36 -2.48 1.12
CA SER A 541 -73.14 -2.63 -0.11
C SER A 541 -74.62 -2.70 0.18
N SER A 542 -75.38 -1.96 -0.63
CA SER A 542 -76.85 -2.08 -0.64
C SER A 542 -77.36 -3.29 -1.43
N ALA A 543 -76.53 -3.82 -2.34
CA ALA A 543 -76.90 -4.91 -3.25
C ALA A 543 -76.78 -6.31 -2.58
N ARG A 544 -76.02 -6.44 -1.49
CA ARG A 544 -75.82 -7.71 -0.75
C ARG A 544 -75.86 -7.44 0.75
N VAL A 545 -76.88 -7.97 1.42
CA VAL A 545 -76.94 -7.86 2.89
C VAL A 545 -75.70 -8.49 3.51
N GLY A 546 -75.03 -7.71 4.32
CA GLY A 546 -73.84 -8.18 5.02
C GLY A 546 -72.48 -8.01 4.30
N ALA A 547 -72.48 -7.63 2.99
CA ALA A 547 -71.21 -7.41 2.33
C ALA A 547 -70.57 -6.06 2.74
N ARG A 548 -69.30 -6.05 2.98
CA ARG A 548 -68.49 -4.89 3.40
C ARG A 548 -67.17 -4.84 2.61
N THR A 549 -66.70 -3.65 2.36
CA THR A 549 -65.36 -3.43 1.83
C THR A 549 -64.66 -2.40 2.71
N VAL A 550 -63.52 -2.73 3.21
CA VAL A 550 -62.68 -1.80 3.97
C VAL A 550 -61.54 -1.32 3.09
N PHE A 551 -61.37 -0.02 3.05
CA PHE A 551 -60.20 0.64 2.46
C PHE A 551 -59.41 1.30 3.57
N LEU A 552 -58.08 1.02 3.65
CA LEU A 552 -57.16 1.75 4.48
C LEU A 552 -56.07 2.37 3.61
N ILE A 553 -55.71 3.60 3.90
CA ILE A 553 -54.85 4.43 3.08
C ILE A 553 -53.76 5.01 3.95
N THR A 554 -52.52 4.82 3.55
CA THR A 554 -51.34 5.47 4.13
C THR A 554 -50.64 6.34 3.08
N LEU A 555 -49.50 6.92 3.42
CA LEU A 555 -48.70 7.72 2.50
C LEU A 555 -48.20 6.94 1.28
N ASP A 556 -47.99 5.66 1.42
CA ASP A 556 -47.29 4.80 0.46
C ASP A 556 -48.08 3.53 0.08
N THR A 557 -49.15 3.22 0.76
CA THR A 557 -49.87 1.95 0.57
C THR A 557 -51.38 2.12 0.69
N ILE A 558 -52.12 1.46 -0.19
CA ILE A 558 -53.55 1.29 -0.09
C ILE A 558 -53.87 -0.19 0.06
N ALA A 559 -54.59 -0.53 1.08
CA ALA A 559 -55.06 -1.89 1.32
C ALA A 559 -56.57 -1.97 1.33
N VAL A 560 -57.11 -3.06 0.81
CA VAL A 560 -58.54 -3.34 0.79
C VAL A 560 -58.82 -4.74 1.31
N ASN A 561 -59.93 -4.88 2.04
CA ASN A 561 -60.41 -6.17 2.50
C ASN A 561 -61.92 -6.28 2.27
N PHE A 562 -62.36 -7.44 1.87
CA PHE A 562 -63.76 -7.71 1.50
C PHE A 562 -64.41 -8.67 2.46
N TYR A 563 -65.58 -8.35 2.94
CA TYR A 563 -66.42 -9.22 3.79
C TYR A 563 -67.65 -9.72 3.02
N SER A 564 -67.86 -11.02 3.00
CA SER A 564 -68.95 -11.66 2.27
C SER A 564 -70.19 -11.92 3.11
N GLY A 565 -70.20 -11.51 4.37
CA GLY A 565 -71.25 -11.78 5.33
C GLY A 565 -70.93 -12.95 6.30
N GLU A 566 -69.87 -13.72 6.00
CA GLU A 566 -69.38 -14.83 6.85
C GLU A 566 -67.91 -14.73 7.13
N THR A 567 -67.12 -14.35 6.12
CA THR A 567 -65.66 -14.30 6.21
C THR A 567 -65.07 -13.08 5.54
N TRP A 568 -63.90 -12.65 6.01
CA TRP A 568 -63.05 -11.65 5.37
C TRP A 568 -62.12 -12.31 4.34
N SER A 569 -61.90 -11.65 3.17
CA SER A 569 -61.03 -12.18 2.11
C SER A 569 -59.55 -12.14 2.43
N GLY A 570 -59.16 -11.45 3.48
CA GLY A 570 -57.78 -11.03 3.73
C GLY A 570 -57.43 -9.71 3.04
N TRP A 571 -56.35 -9.11 3.47
CA TRP A 571 -55.92 -7.81 2.96
C TRP A 571 -55.30 -7.94 1.56
N HIS A 572 -55.78 -7.17 0.60
CA HIS A 572 -55.27 -7.00 -0.75
C HIS A 572 -54.67 -5.61 -0.89
N TYR A 573 -53.47 -5.52 -1.45
CA TYR A 573 -52.75 -4.26 -1.60
C TYR A 573 -52.93 -3.75 -3.04
N LEU A 574 -53.54 -2.59 -3.18
CA LEU A 574 -53.82 -1.96 -4.49
C LEU A 574 -52.65 -1.08 -4.96
N TYR A 575 -51.88 -0.57 -4.03
CA TYR A 575 -50.74 0.28 -4.31
C TYR A 575 -49.69 0.12 -3.19
N THR A 576 -48.43 -0.10 -3.57
CA THR A 576 -47.27 -0.01 -2.69
C THR A 576 -46.18 0.76 -3.42
N GLN A 577 -45.73 1.86 -2.86
CA GLN A 577 -44.55 2.54 -3.37
C GLN A 577 -43.32 1.71 -2.98
N GLN A 578 -42.52 1.26 -3.99
CA GLN A 578 -41.27 0.56 -3.78
C GLN A 578 -40.15 1.54 -3.44
#